data_93d29f32ec66a8dbfdab4bb07c594c66
#
_entry.id   93d29f32ec66a8dbfdab4bb07c594c66
#
_cell.length_a   1.000
_cell.length_b   1.000
_cell.length_c   1.000
_cell.angle_alpha   90.00
_cell.angle_beta   90.00
_cell.angle_gamma   90.00
#
_symmetry.space_group_name_H-M   'P 1'
#
loop_
_entity.id
_entity.type
_entity.pdbx_description
1 polymer ?
#
loop_
_entity_poly.entity_id
_entity_poly.type
_entity_poly.pdbx_seq_one_letter_code
_entity_poly.pdbx_strand_id
1 'polypeptide(L)'
;PGFILGIIAMKKSVVAVGVIVALGVIWTGASWYTGKQLESRLAEMMTQANSEIKRSAPEAGLELSYQNYQRGVFTSHMQVVVKPVAGNQNAWLKPGQSVVLDEVVSHGPFPLAQLKKFNLIPSMASARTVLVNNEVTKPIFDMAKNESPFEINTRISYAGDTHSDIDLKALNYEQGTDKVAFSGGNFQLDADRDGKNVSLTG
;
A
#
# COMPACT_ATOMS: atom_id res chain seq x y z
N PRO A 1 -25.02 13.46 -2.72
CA PRO A 1 -23.97 13.84 -1.73
C PRO A 1 -23.67 12.70 -0.77
N GLY A 2 -24.67 12.09 -0.17
CA GLY A 2 -24.48 10.97 0.76
C GLY A 2 -23.86 9.74 0.12
N PHE A 3 -24.13 9.49 -1.15
CA PHE A 3 -23.54 8.40 -1.90
C PHE A 3 -22.03 8.57 -2.07
N ILE A 4 -21.58 9.79 -2.36
CA ILE A 4 -20.16 10.10 -2.53
C ILE A 4 -19.43 10.07 -1.20
N LEU A 5 -20.03 10.61 -0.15
CA LEU A 5 -19.49 10.50 1.21
C LEU A 5 -19.41 9.03 1.65
N GLY A 6 -20.41 8.22 1.30
CA GLY A 6 -20.39 6.77 1.54
C GLY A 6 -19.26 6.08 0.78
N ILE A 7 -19.06 6.43 -0.49
CA ILE A 7 -17.96 5.91 -1.31
C ILE A 7 -16.61 6.32 -0.73
N ILE A 8 -16.47 7.57 -0.31
CA ILE A 8 -15.23 8.05 0.30
C ILE A 8 -14.97 7.34 1.63
N ALA A 9 -15.99 7.12 2.46
CA ALA A 9 -15.87 6.39 3.71
C ALA A 9 -15.57 4.91 3.49
N MET A 10 -16.23 4.26 2.53
CA MET A 10 -15.95 2.88 2.13
C MET A 10 -14.55 2.74 1.54
N LYS A 11 -14.13 3.73 0.73
CA LYS A 11 -12.77 3.74 0.16
C LYS A 11 -11.70 3.98 1.22
N LYS A 12 -11.99 4.72 2.29
CA LYS A 12 -11.08 4.85 3.42
C LYS A 12 -10.81 3.50 4.09
N SER A 13 -11.87 2.71 4.32
CA SER A 13 -11.72 1.36 4.90
C SER A 13 -10.89 0.45 4.00
N VAL A 14 -11.10 0.53 2.70
CA VAL A 14 -10.39 -0.31 1.73
C VAL A 14 -8.98 0.19 1.49
N VAL A 15 -8.77 1.51 1.44
CA VAL A 15 -7.43 2.08 1.39
C VAL A 15 -6.67 1.66 2.64
N ALA A 16 -7.30 1.71 3.82
CA ALA A 16 -6.69 1.26 5.06
C ALA A 16 -6.35 -0.24 5.01
N VAL A 17 -7.26 -1.09 4.55
CA VAL A 17 -7.01 -2.53 4.38
C VAL A 17 -5.91 -2.75 3.34
N GLY A 18 -5.98 -2.08 2.20
CA GLY A 18 -4.95 -2.18 1.16
C GLY A 18 -3.58 -1.73 1.64
N VAL A 19 -3.51 -0.65 2.41
CA VAL A 19 -2.27 -0.16 3.01
C VAL A 19 -1.73 -1.17 4.03
N ILE A 20 -2.57 -1.66 4.92
CA ILE A 20 -2.17 -2.65 5.94
C ILE A 20 -1.65 -3.92 5.26
N VAL A 21 -2.33 -4.37 4.21
CA VAL A 21 -1.92 -5.56 3.48
C VAL A 21 -0.64 -5.31 2.70
N ALA A 22 -0.51 -4.16 2.02
CA ALA A 22 0.73 -3.81 1.32
C ALA A 22 1.91 -3.74 2.28
N LEU A 23 1.73 -3.11 3.44
CA LEU A 23 2.75 -3.08 4.49
C LEU A 23 3.05 -4.48 5.03
N GLY A 24 2.03 -5.32 5.20
CA GLY A 24 2.17 -6.70 5.61
C GLY A 24 2.96 -7.54 4.62
N VAL A 25 2.70 -7.36 3.33
CA VAL A 25 3.45 -8.02 2.24
C VAL A 25 4.91 -7.58 2.28
N ILE A 26 5.16 -6.29 2.36
CA ILE A 26 6.51 -5.73 2.43
C ILE A 26 7.22 -6.25 3.68
N TRP A 27 6.55 -6.24 4.84
CA TRP A 27 7.11 -6.70 6.10
C TRP A 27 7.42 -8.19 6.08
N THR A 28 6.51 -9.02 5.55
CA THR A 28 6.73 -10.46 5.40
C THR A 28 7.89 -10.71 4.45
N GLY A 29 7.96 -9.97 3.35
CA GLY A 29 9.07 -10.03 2.41
C GLY A 29 10.40 -9.65 3.04
N ALA A 30 10.39 -8.63 3.89
CA ALA A 30 11.58 -8.16 4.59
C ALA A 30 12.19 -9.22 5.50
N SER A 31 11.36 -9.98 6.21
CA SER A 31 11.85 -11.04 7.10
C SER A 31 12.55 -12.18 6.35
N TRP A 32 12.30 -12.28 5.06
CA TRP A 32 12.84 -13.32 4.20
C TRP A 32 13.81 -12.79 3.15
N TYR A 33 14.06 -11.49 3.16
CA TYR A 33 14.79 -10.84 2.10
C TYR A 33 16.29 -11.10 2.18
N THR A 34 16.79 -11.89 1.25
CA THR A 34 18.19 -11.94 0.90
C THR A 34 18.28 -11.79 -0.63
N GLY A 35 18.42 -10.54 -1.09
CA GLY A 35 18.66 -10.17 -2.49
C GLY A 35 17.95 -10.99 -3.58
N LYS A 36 18.37 -12.20 -3.80
CA LYS A 36 17.87 -13.08 -4.88
C LYS A 36 16.56 -13.82 -4.55
N GLN A 37 16.12 -13.81 -3.30
CA GLN A 37 15.00 -14.66 -2.87
C GLN A 37 13.65 -13.96 -2.89
N LEU A 38 13.61 -12.64 -3.07
CA LEU A 38 12.36 -11.89 -3.08
C LEU A 38 11.40 -12.42 -4.16
N GLU A 39 11.89 -12.57 -5.37
CA GLU A 39 11.08 -13.02 -6.50
C GLU A 39 10.49 -14.42 -6.25
N SER A 40 11.30 -15.36 -5.77
CA SER A 40 10.84 -16.72 -5.52
C SER A 40 9.83 -16.82 -4.37
N ARG A 41 9.75 -15.80 -3.53
CA ARG A 41 8.86 -15.77 -2.38
C ARG A 41 7.62 -14.91 -2.56
N LEU A 42 7.51 -14.19 -3.65
CA LEU A 42 6.36 -13.31 -3.90
C LEU A 42 5.03 -14.08 -3.86
N ALA A 43 4.98 -15.26 -4.47
CA ALA A 43 3.77 -16.07 -4.46
C ALA A 43 3.37 -16.51 -3.05
N GLU A 44 4.35 -16.90 -2.23
CA GLU A 44 4.13 -17.27 -0.83
C GLU A 44 3.67 -16.06 -0.01
N MET A 45 4.28 -14.90 -0.24
CA MET A 45 3.90 -13.65 0.42
C MET A 45 2.45 -13.27 0.10
N MET A 46 2.04 -13.42 -1.16
CA MET A 46 0.65 -13.16 -1.57
C MET A 46 -0.31 -14.14 -0.89
N THR A 47 0.05 -15.41 -0.80
CA THR A 47 -0.75 -16.43 -0.11
C THR A 47 -0.94 -16.07 1.36
N GLN A 48 0.13 -15.66 2.04
CA GLN A 48 0.05 -15.25 3.45
C GLN A 48 -0.78 -13.99 3.63
N ALA A 49 -0.61 -13.00 2.75
CA ALA A 49 -1.38 -11.77 2.77
C ALA A 49 -2.87 -12.06 2.57
N ASN A 50 -3.22 -12.93 1.63
CA ASN A 50 -4.60 -13.33 1.38
C ASN A 50 -5.21 -14.08 2.57
N SER A 51 -4.43 -14.91 3.23
CA SER A 51 -4.87 -15.59 4.46
C SER A 51 -5.16 -14.59 5.57
N GLU A 52 -4.31 -13.57 5.70
CA GLU A 52 -4.50 -12.51 6.70
C GLU A 52 -5.75 -11.68 6.42
N ILE A 53 -6.03 -11.37 5.16
CA ILE A 53 -7.27 -10.66 4.78
C ILE A 53 -8.49 -11.49 5.14
N LYS A 54 -8.49 -12.78 4.83
CA LYS A 54 -9.61 -13.67 5.16
C LYS A 54 -9.85 -13.77 6.65
N ARG A 55 -8.77 -13.71 7.45
CA ARG A 55 -8.86 -13.78 8.90
C ARG A 55 -9.33 -12.47 9.50
N SER A 56 -8.77 -11.35 9.04
CA SER A 56 -8.98 -10.02 9.65
C SER A 56 -10.18 -9.28 9.08
N ALA A 57 -10.51 -9.48 7.80
CA ALA A 57 -11.56 -8.77 7.10
C ALA A 57 -12.27 -9.66 6.08
N PRO A 58 -12.92 -10.76 6.54
CA PRO A 58 -13.57 -11.70 5.60
C PRO A 58 -14.67 -11.05 4.78
N GLU A 59 -15.34 -10.02 5.32
CA GLU A 59 -16.42 -9.31 4.61
C GLU A 59 -15.88 -8.44 3.46
N ALA A 60 -14.60 -8.11 3.44
CA ALA A 60 -14.03 -7.30 2.37
C ALA A 60 -14.13 -7.98 1.00
N GLY A 61 -14.05 -9.32 0.97
CA GLY A 61 -14.16 -10.08 -0.25
C GLY A 61 -13.08 -9.73 -1.27
N LEU A 62 -11.87 -9.47 -0.82
CA LEU A 62 -10.75 -9.02 -1.63
C LEU A 62 -9.62 -10.03 -1.60
N GLU A 63 -8.89 -10.10 -2.70
CA GLU A 63 -7.68 -10.91 -2.80
C GLU A 63 -6.55 -10.09 -3.42
N LEU A 64 -5.31 -10.44 -3.09
CA LEU A 64 -4.12 -9.80 -3.58
C LEU A 64 -3.36 -10.70 -4.54
N SER A 65 -2.76 -10.08 -5.54
CA SER A 65 -1.79 -10.69 -6.43
C SER A 65 -0.72 -9.67 -6.77
N TYR A 66 0.32 -10.10 -7.47
CA TYR A 66 1.33 -9.18 -7.99
C TYR A 66 1.49 -9.37 -9.49
N GLN A 67 1.99 -8.33 -10.14
CA GLN A 67 2.28 -8.34 -11.56
C GLN A 67 3.48 -7.45 -11.87
N ASN A 68 4.01 -7.60 -13.07
CA ASN A 68 5.06 -6.73 -13.62
C ASN A 68 6.30 -6.66 -12.72
N TYR A 69 6.70 -7.79 -12.15
CA TYR A 69 7.90 -7.84 -11.34
C TYR A 69 9.13 -7.66 -12.22
N GLN A 70 9.95 -6.68 -11.85
CA GLN A 70 11.23 -6.40 -12.51
C GLN A 70 12.30 -6.21 -11.44
N ARG A 71 13.39 -6.91 -11.60
CA ARG A 71 14.51 -6.81 -10.68
C ARG A 71 15.65 -6.04 -11.32
N GLY A 72 16.09 -4.96 -10.65
CA GLY A 72 17.33 -4.25 -10.99
C GLY A 72 18.44 -4.59 -10.00
N VAL A 73 19.59 -3.96 -10.18
CA VAL A 73 20.75 -4.16 -9.30
C VAL A 73 20.47 -3.58 -7.91
N PHE A 74 19.90 -2.38 -7.85
CA PHE A 74 19.66 -1.65 -6.60
C PHE A 74 18.19 -1.58 -6.21
N THR A 75 17.29 -1.83 -7.13
CA THR A 75 15.85 -1.72 -6.91
C THR A 75 15.12 -2.88 -7.55
N SER A 76 13.98 -3.22 -6.95
CA SER A 76 12.99 -4.10 -7.57
C SER A 76 11.69 -3.34 -7.71
N HIS A 77 10.95 -3.63 -8.77
CA HIS A 77 9.71 -2.96 -9.09
C HIS A 77 8.62 -3.99 -9.30
N MET A 78 7.45 -3.77 -8.71
CA MET A 78 6.28 -4.63 -8.94
C MET A 78 5.01 -3.84 -8.70
N GLN A 79 3.89 -4.41 -9.10
CA GLN A 79 2.59 -3.89 -8.78
C GLN A 79 1.81 -4.92 -7.98
N VAL A 80 1.18 -4.46 -6.91
CA VAL A 80 0.25 -5.27 -6.12
C VAL A 80 -1.15 -4.97 -6.62
N VAL A 81 -1.90 -6.01 -6.93
CA VAL A 81 -3.25 -5.91 -7.47
C VAL A 81 -4.24 -6.39 -6.43
N VAL A 82 -5.20 -5.53 -6.09
CA VAL A 82 -6.32 -5.85 -5.20
C VAL A 82 -7.56 -6.02 -6.06
N LYS A 83 -8.15 -7.20 -6.02
CA LYS A 83 -9.32 -7.51 -6.83
C LYS A 83 -10.37 -8.27 -5.99
N PRO A 84 -11.64 -8.27 -6.42
CA PRO A 84 -12.66 -9.01 -5.70
C PRO A 84 -12.46 -10.52 -5.83
N VAL A 85 -12.74 -11.24 -4.75
CA VAL A 85 -12.79 -12.69 -4.77
C VAL A 85 -13.97 -13.13 -5.64
N ALA A 86 -13.77 -14.14 -6.46
CA ALA A 86 -14.81 -14.66 -7.35
C ALA A 86 -16.07 -15.08 -6.56
N GLY A 87 -17.23 -14.62 -7.03
CA GLY A 87 -18.50 -14.92 -6.40
C GLY A 87 -18.87 -14.07 -5.19
N ASN A 88 -18.01 -13.15 -4.76
CA ASN A 88 -18.32 -12.26 -3.64
C ASN A 88 -19.06 -11.02 -4.15
N GLN A 89 -20.33 -10.85 -3.72
CA GLN A 89 -21.15 -9.71 -4.11
C GLN A 89 -21.03 -8.50 -3.19
N ASN A 90 -20.36 -8.65 -2.04
CA ASN A 90 -20.19 -7.57 -1.09
C ASN A 90 -18.96 -6.71 -1.37
N ALA A 91 -18.11 -7.13 -2.30
CA ALA A 91 -16.99 -6.32 -2.71
C ALA A 91 -17.49 -5.08 -3.44
N TRP A 92 -17.03 -3.92 -3.01
CA TRP A 92 -17.32 -2.65 -3.71
C TRP A 92 -16.58 -2.53 -5.04
N LEU A 93 -15.67 -3.46 -5.32
CA LEU A 93 -15.12 -3.69 -6.65
C LEU A 93 -15.96 -4.72 -7.40
N LYS A 94 -16.31 -4.41 -8.64
CA LYS A 94 -17.01 -5.32 -9.52
C LYS A 94 -16.03 -6.32 -10.14
N PRO A 95 -16.51 -7.50 -10.59
CA PRO A 95 -15.65 -8.41 -11.34
C PRO A 95 -14.97 -7.70 -12.52
N GLY A 96 -13.70 -7.94 -12.70
CA GLY A 96 -12.88 -7.28 -13.72
C GLY A 96 -12.29 -5.94 -13.32
N GLN A 97 -12.70 -5.38 -12.19
CA GLN A 97 -12.12 -4.16 -11.64
C GLN A 97 -11.02 -4.50 -10.63
N SER A 98 -10.04 -3.61 -10.50
CA SER A 98 -8.96 -3.78 -9.54
C SER A 98 -8.41 -2.45 -9.06
N VAL A 99 -7.86 -2.46 -7.86
CA VAL A 99 -7.02 -1.38 -7.35
C VAL A 99 -5.58 -1.85 -7.46
N VAL A 100 -4.73 -1.03 -8.05
CA VAL A 100 -3.32 -1.37 -8.30
C VAL A 100 -2.43 -0.42 -7.50
N LEU A 101 -1.49 -1.00 -6.77
CA LEU A 101 -0.47 -0.29 -6.01
C LEU A 101 0.88 -0.50 -6.68
N ASP A 102 1.56 0.59 -6.97
CA ASP A 102 2.90 0.55 -7.54
C ASP A 102 3.93 0.52 -6.41
N GLU A 103 4.80 -0.48 -6.42
CA GLU A 103 5.79 -0.74 -5.39
C GLU A 103 7.20 -0.64 -5.96
N VAL A 104 8.02 0.21 -5.38
CA VAL A 104 9.45 0.29 -5.69
C VAL A 104 10.23 -0.06 -4.42
N VAL A 105 10.97 -1.15 -4.45
CA VAL A 105 11.77 -1.62 -3.32
C VAL A 105 13.24 -1.34 -3.60
N SER A 106 13.86 -0.52 -2.76
CA SER A 106 15.30 -0.23 -2.80
C SER A 106 16.02 -1.12 -1.79
N HIS A 107 17.13 -1.74 -2.23
CA HIS A 107 17.86 -2.71 -1.42
C HIS A 107 18.93 -2.04 -0.56
N GLY A 108 19.12 -2.55 0.69
CA GLY A 108 20.15 -2.07 1.61
C GLY A 108 21.56 -2.51 1.23
N PRO A 109 22.62 -2.13 2.04
CA PRO A 109 22.54 -1.52 3.38
C PRO A 109 22.18 -0.04 3.41
N PHE A 110 22.35 0.67 2.30
CA PHE A 110 21.96 2.07 2.16
C PHE A 110 20.98 2.16 0.97
N PRO A 111 19.69 1.89 1.18
CA PRO A 111 18.73 1.93 0.08
C PRO A 111 18.76 3.26 -0.65
N LEU A 112 18.76 3.22 -1.98
CA LEU A 112 18.90 4.40 -2.83
C LEU A 112 17.84 5.47 -2.51
N ALA A 113 16.60 5.04 -2.23
CA ALA A 113 15.52 5.94 -1.87
C ALA A 113 15.82 6.71 -0.58
N GLN A 114 16.53 6.10 0.38
CA GLN A 114 16.91 6.73 1.63
C GLN A 114 18.13 7.65 1.45
N LEU A 115 19.07 7.27 0.59
CA LEU A 115 20.20 8.11 0.26
C LEU A 115 19.77 9.43 -0.38
N LYS A 116 18.76 9.39 -1.23
CA LYS A 116 18.17 10.59 -1.84
C LYS A 116 17.60 11.55 -0.79
N LYS A 117 17.22 11.05 0.38
CA LYS A 117 16.72 11.82 1.51
C LYS A 117 17.81 12.13 2.54
N PHE A 118 19.07 11.86 2.20
CA PHE A 118 20.22 11.99 3.10
C PHE A 118 20.10 11.13 4.37
N ASN A 119 19.35 10.03 4.30
CA ASN A 119 19.25 9.09 5.39
C ASN A 119 20.34 8.03 5.28
N LEU A 120 21.33 8.12 6.14
CA LEU A 120 22.49 7.24 6.17
C LEU A 120 22.36 6.10 7.19
N ILE A 121 21.18 5.91 7.77
CA ILE A 121 20.93 4.80 8.69
C ILE A 121 20.90 3.49 7.88
N PRO A 122 21.74 2.50 8.20
CA PRO A 122 21.71 1.22 7.48
C PRO A 122 20.35 0.57 7.62
N SER A 123 19.80 0.13 6.49
CA SER A 123 18.51 -0.54 6.44
C SER A 123 18.59 -1.72 5.47
N MET A 124 17.78 -2.75 5.72
CA MET A 124 17.72 -3.89 4.83
C MET A 124 17.09 -3.51 3.50
N ALA A 125 16.03 -2.73 3.54
CA ALA A 125 15.33 -2.26 2.34
C ALA A 125 14.49 -1.02 2.65
N SER A 126 14.09 -0.35 1.59
CA SER A 126 13.10 0.73 1.64
C SER A 126 12.11 0.53 0.51
N ALA A 127 10.85 0.75 0.77
CA ALA A 127 9.79 0.59 -0.23
C ALA A 127 8.96 1.86 -0.34
N ARG A 128 8.59 2.20 -1.57
CA ARG A 128 7.70 3.31 -1.88
C ARG A 128 6.43 2.73 -2.51
N THR A 129 5.28 3.08 -1.94
CA THR A 129 3.97 2.63 -2.38
C THR A 129 3.13 3.81 -2.83
N VAL A 130 2.62 3.77 -4.04
CA VAL A 130 1.66 4.74 -4.57
C VAL A 130 0.50 4.03 -5.25
N LEU A 131 -0.63 4.72 -5.32
CA LEU A 131 -1.81 4.22 -6.04
C LEU A 131 -1.63 4.46 -7.54
N VAL A 132 -2.06 3.50 -8.34
CA VAL A 132 -2.05 3.62 -9.80
C VAL A 132 -3.40 4.19 -10.27
N ASN A 133 -3.37 5.13 -11.20
CA ASN A 133 -4.57 5.69 -11.79
C ASN A 133 -5.16 4.70 -12.81
N ASN A 134 -6.37 4.26 -12.55
CA ASN A 134 -7.15 3.44 -13.48
C ASN A 134 -8.63 3.84 -13.44
N GLU A 135 -9.50 3.13 -14.11
CA GLU A 135 -10.93 3.49 -14.16
C GLU A 135 -11.60 3.51 -12.79
N VAL A 136 -11.14 2.66 -11.87
CA VAL A 136 -11.69 2.57 -10.50
C VAL A 136 -11.22 3.73 -9.63
N THR A 137 -9.94 4.08 -9.73
CA THR A 137 -9.30 5.08 -8.89
C THR A 137 -9.34 6.49 -9.48
N LYS A 138 -9.73 6.61 -10.76
CA LYS A 138 -9.78 7.90 -11.45
C LYS A 138 -10.51 9.00 -10.68
N PRO A 139 -11.68 8.77 -10.07
CA PRO A 139 -12.34 9.81 -9.28
C PRO A 139 -11.48 10.34 -8.14
N ILE A 140 -10.68 9.48 -7.50
CA ILE A 140 -9.79 9.90 -6.43
C ILE A 140 -8.64 10.75 -6.99
N PHE A 141 -8.07 10.34 -8.14
CA PHE A 141 -7.04 11.12 -8.81
C PHE A 141 -7.56 12.49 -9.26
N ASP A 142 -8.80 12.56 -9.72
CA ASP A 142 -9.42 13.84 -10.09
C ASP A 142 -9.52 14.78 -8.87
N MET A 143 -9.78 14.24 -7.68
CA MET A 143 -9.82 15.00 -6.43
C MET A 143 -8.43 15.38 -5.91
N ALA A 144 -7.39 14.66 -6.31
CA ALA A 144 -6.01 14.84 -5.85
C ALA A 144 -5.12 15.49 -6.91
N LYS A 145 -5.68 16.28 -7.83
CA LYS A 145 -4.95 16.98 -8.91
C LYS A 145 -4.14 16.03 -9.80
N ASN A 146 -4.73 14.88 -10.13
CA ASN A 146 -4.13 13.83 -10.96
C ASN A 146 -2.87 13.18 -10.37
N GLU A 147 -2.70 13.28 -9.06
CA GLU A 147 -1.62 12.61 -8.35
C GLU A 147 -2.18 11.49 -7.47
N SER A 148 -1.33 10.54 -7.08
CA SER A 148 -1.73 9.53 -6.11
C SER A 148 -2.20 10.20 -4.81
N PRO A 149 -3.35 9.79 -4.24
CA PRO A 149 -3.86 10.39 -3.01
C PRO A 149 -2.99 10.09 -1.80
N PHE A 150 -2.11 9.11 -1.90
CA PHE A 150 -1.17 8.79 -0.84
C PHE A 150 0.17 8.36 -1.40
N GLU A 151 1.19 8.55 -0.59
CA GLU A 151 2.52 7.97 -0.79
C GLU A 151 2.96 7.38 0.54
N ILE A 152 3.38 6.14 0.52
CA ILE A 152 3.87 5.45 1.70
C ILE A 152 5.33 5.08 1.46
N ASN A 153 6.19 5.55 2.36
CA ASN A 153 7.61 5.22 2.34
C ASN A 153 7.90 4.38 3.57
N THR A 154 8.28 3.14 3.36
CA THR A 154 8.55 2.17 4.43
C THR A 154 10.02 1.83 4.44
N ARG A 155 10.64 1.95 5.61
CA ARG A 155 12.01 1.51 5.85
C ARG A 155 11.97 0.25 6.71
N ILE A 156 12.76 -0.73 6.32
CA ILE A 156 12.83 -2.03 6.98
C ILE A 156 14.22 -2.19 7.55
N SER A 157 14.32 -2.33 8.88
CA SER A 157 15.60 -2.52 9.56
C SER A 157 16.09 -3.95 9.39
N TYR A 158 17.37 -4.19 9.68
CA TYR A 158 17.93 -5.53 9.70
C TYR A 158 17.29 -6.44 10.75
N ALA A 159 16.75 -5.86 11.80
CA ALA A 159 16.02 -6.60 12.83
C ALA A 159 14.61 -7.02 12.39
N GLY A 160 14.12 -6.47 11.27
CA GLY A 160 12.80 -6.76 10.74
C GLY A 160 11.72 -5.76 11.18
N ASP A 161 12.09 -4.72 11.92
CA ASP A 161 11.16 -3.67 12.30
C ASP A 161 10.89 -2.76 11.10
N THR A 162 9.68 -2.24 11.02
CA THR A 162 9.28 -1.33 9.94
C THR A 162 8.96 0.05 10.48
N HIS A 163 9.35 1.05 9.71
CA HIS A 163 8.97 2.43 9.93
C HIS A 163 8.36 2.96 8.63
N SER A 164 7.11 3.40 8.67
CA SER A 164 6.41 3.89 7.50
C SER A 164 6.01 5.34 7.68
N ASP A 165 6.35 6.17 6.70
CA ASP A 165 5.81 7.51 6.53
C ASP A 165 4.65 7.45 5.56
N ILE A 166 3.47 7.85 6.02
CA ILE A 166 2.25 7.87 5.22
C ILE A 166 1.89 9.31 4.96
N ASP A 167 1.97 9.71 3.70
CA ASP A 167 1.62 11.05 3.27
C ASP A 167 0.30 10.99 2.51
N LEU A 168 -0.73 11.62 3.07
CA LEU A 168 -2.05 11.74 2.47
C LEU A 168 -2.21 13.13 1.86
N LYS A 169 -2.51 13.17 0.57
CA LYS A 169 -2.69 14.43 -0.14
C LYS A 169 -4.05 15.03 0.11
N ALA A 170 -4.15 16.34 -0.05
CA ALA A 170 -5.42 17.05 0.01
C ALA A 170 -6.34 16.54 -1.10
N LEU A 171 -7.60 16.32 -0.75
CA LEU A 171 -8.64 15.93 -1.68
C LEU A 171 -9.71 16.99 -1.72
N ASN A 172 -10.06 17.46 -2.91
CA ASN A 172 -11.11 18.45 -3.13
C ASN A 172 -12.15 17.87 -4.07
N TYR A 173 -13.38 17.82 -3.59
CA TYR A 173 -14.51 17.43 -4.38
C TYR A 173 -15.53 18.55 -4.37
N GLU A 174 -15.97 18.96 -5.54
CA GLU A 174 -16.97 20.02 -5.70
C GLU A 174 -17.94 19.61 -6.81
N GLN A 175 -19.22 19.51 -6.45
CA GLN A 175 -20.29 19.27 -7.41
C GLN A 175 -21.52 20.09 -7.02
N GLY A 176 -21.87 21.08 -7.83
CA GLY A 176 -22.97 21.99 -7.53
C GLY A 176 -22.69 22.78 -6.26
N THR A 177 -23.58 22.64 -5.26
CA THR A 177 -23.41 23.26 -3.95
C THR A 177 -22.67 22.38 -2.97
N ASP A 178 -22.40 21.13 -3.33
CA ASP A 178 -21.71 20.17 -2.47
C ASP A 178 -20.20 20.33 -2.61
N LYS A 179 -19.56 20.58 -1.47
CA LYS A 179 -18.11 20.70 -1.39
C LYS A 179 -17.61 19.78 -0.29
N VAL A 180 -16.69 18.90 -0.62
CA VAL A 180 -15.97 18.08 0.35
C VAL A 180 -14.49 18.38 0.20
N ALA A 181 -13.86 18.79 1.29
CA ALA A 181 -12.44 19.07 1.31
C ALA A 181 -11.78 18.25 2.43
N PHE A 182 -10.70 17.57 2.06
CA PHE A 182 -9.81 16.89 3.00
C PHE A 182 -8.45 17.55 2.85
N SER A 183 -7.91 18.06 3.95
CA SER A 183 -6.67 18.84 3.92
C SER A 183 -5.40 18.00 3.79
N GLY A 184 -5.52 16.68 3.84
CA GLY A 184 -4.36 15.80 3.84
C GLY A 184 -3.78 15.61 5.24
N GLY A 185 -2.65 14.96 5.32
CA GLY A 185 -1.97 14.72 6.57
C GLY A 185 -0.74 13.86 6.39
N ASN A 186 0.10 13.85 7.40
CA ASN A 186 1.27 12.98 7.46
C ASN A 186 1.19 12.15 8.72
N PHE A 187 1.42 10.84 8.58
CA PHE A 187 1.37 9.89 9.67
C PHE A 187 2.62 9.02 9.65
N GLN A 188 3.04 8.57 10.81
CA GLN A 188 4.11 7.61 10.96
C GLN A 188 3.55 6.34 11.60
N LEU A 189 3.91 5.21 11.01
CA LEU A 189 3.52 3.90 11.51
C LEU A 189 4.78 3.09 11.80
N ASP A 190 4.95 2.69 13.03
CA ASP A 190 6.04 1.84 13.46
C ASP A 190 5.51 0.48 13.88
N ALA A 191 6.15 -0.58 13.43
CA ALA A 191 5.79 -1.94 13.80
C ALA A 191 7.04 -2.75 14.05
N ASP A 192 7.00 -3.60 15.09
CA ASP A 192 8.08 -4.55 15.31
C ASP A 192 7.91 -5.77 14.39
N ARG A 193 8.97 -6.58 14.33
CA ARG A 193 9.04 -7.76 13.48
C ARG A 193 7.85 -8.72 13.66
N ASP A 194 7.38 -8.86 14.90
CA ASP A 194 6.31 -9.81 15.23
C ASP A 194 4.92 -9.19 15.05
N GLY A 195 4.84 -7.91 14.77
CA GLY A 195 3.57 -7.19 14.66
C GLY A 195 2.84 -7.02 15.99
N LYS A 196 3.50 -7.30 17.11
CA LYS A 196 2.89 -7.20 18.45
C LYS A 196 2.84 -5.77 18.96
N ASN A 197 3.84 -4.99 18.59
CA ASN A 197 3.91 -3.59 18.98
C ASN A 197 3.78 -2.74 17.72
N VAL A 198 2.68 -2.03 17.62
CA VAL A 198 2.39 -1.14 16.50
C VAL A 198 2.03 0.21 17.08
N SER A 199 2.68 1.26 16.61
CA SER A 199 2.37 2.63 17.01
C SER A 199 2.07 3.49 15.79
N LEU A 200 1.07 4.35 15.91
CA LEU A 200 0.68 5.29 14.87
C LEU A 200 0.72 6.69 15.49
N THR A 201 1.47 7.58 14.86
CA THR A 201 1.56 9.00 15.23
C THR A 201 1.26 9.87 14.02
N GLY A 202 0.74 11.06 14.26
CA GLY A 202 0.39 11.92 13.14
C GLY A 202 0.13 13.36 13.50
#